data_fcc8629e2ba63fd7fcc3091850cccb89
#
_entry.id   fcc8629e2ba63fd7fcc3091850cccb89
#
_cell.length_a   1.000
_cell.length_b   1.000
_cell.length_c   1.000
_cell.angle_alpha   90.00
_cell.angle_beta   90.00
_cell.angle_gamma   90.00
#
_symmetry.space_group_name_H-M   'P 1'
#
loop_
_entity.id
_entity.type
_entity.pdbx_description
1 polymer ?
#
loop_
_entity_poly.entity_id
_entity_poly.type
_entity_poly.pdbx_seq_one_letter_code
_entity_poly.pdbx_strand_id
1 'polypeptide(L)'
;MLWVRVLTMLRIPWRSSPLTAMPMFPPAHLSAAAQTENKTEQLNCASAFYRRKRSMIILSTVGDDTMPRRAVVIFFVFCLLMGVICLRLISVSTGLDTAAGAVKNTRSIELSDLGAPIYDCKGRLITNGYTEYFAAARPTAAALSELRTMLGGDELELVREKLSKGRPVAVAVPSGANSSEDVKIIGVGRRYSPRQPAAHIVGYTDSDGNGVCGIEKAFESIFKNNRQTVSAVFPVDAYGRVISGAEITARTDGKYGKSGVYLTLDLEIQQIVEDCMDECGVDIGAVVVLDPKTGAVRACASRPVFDSNNPAKSLSDSNSPFINRALCAFAVGSVFKPAVAAAALEQGISPSIKYDCTGVTEIGGVEFGCYEHKAHGVIDMCGALERSCNAYFIHLAQKLDREKMISTLSNLGFGKPISLCEGMSSASGYLPNASELDSKAAVANLAFGQGSLTASPLTVCAYMSCIANGGAYCMPYLVEKATDGSRTVFEHENRAGEYVISGDTASLLSKYLRSAVENGNGRGAKPQNTTAAGKTATAQTGKFERGEELYNTWFSGWFPAEKPRYVITVFKERGSGGASDCAPVFKAAADKITALECE
;
A
#
# COMPACT_ATOMS: atom_id res chain seq x y z
N MET A 1 6.66 -3.85 42.72
CA MET A 1 6.55 -5.30 43.03
C MET A 1 5.18 -5.83 42.62
N LEU A 2 4.88 -5.86 41.31
CA LEU A 2 3.62 -6.46 40.79
C LEU A 2 3.73 -6.75 39.27
N TRP A 3 4.91 -7.20 38.82
CA TRP A 3 5.21 -7.48 37.41
C TRP A 3 5.86 -8.85 37.17
N VAL A 4 5.57 -9.85 38.03
CA VAL A 4 6.14 -11.23 37.91
C VAL A 4 5.06 -12.33 38.07
N ARG A 5 3.83 -12.12 37.62
CA ARG A 5 2.82 -13.20 37.61
C ARG A 5 1.84 -13.15 36.45
N VAL A 6 2.31 -13.20 35.20
CA VAL A 6 1.46 -13.52 34.03
C VAL A 6 2.23 -14.33 32.97
N LEU A 7 3.21 -15.10 33.34
CA LEU A 7 3.98 -15.95 32.40
C LEU A 7 4.01 -17.43 32.80
N THR A 8 2.88 -17.95 33.28
CA THR A 8 2.77 -19.38 33.59
C THR A 8 1.35 -19.90 33.40
N MET A 9 0.83 -19.83 32.18
CA MET A 9 -0.28 -20.68 31.70
C MET A 9 -0.42 -20.60 30.19
N LEU A 10 0.40 -21.39 29.50
CA LEU A 10 0.10 -21.95 28.16
C LEU A 10 1.20 -22.97 27.84
N ARG A 11 1.14 -24.12 28.52
CA ARG A 11 1.80 -25.35 28.07
C ARG A 11 0.86 -26.03 27.07
N ILE A 12 1.16 -25.93 25.80
CA ILE A 12 0.61 -26.79 24.76
C ILE A 12 1.61 -27.96 24.60
N PRO A 13 1.19 -29.24 24.72
CA PRO A 13 2.09 -30.37 24.57
C PRO A 13 2.40 -30.60 23.10
N TRP A 14 3.66 -30.57 22.76
CA TRP A 14 4.18 -31.06 21.49
C TRP A 14 3.98 -32.59 21.43
N ARG A 15 3.13 -33.06 20.52
CA ARG A 15 3.11 -34.43 20.08
C ARG A 15 4.17 -34.58 18.98
N SER A 16 5.21 -35.31 19.30
CA SER A 16 6.18 -35.87 18.36
C SER A 16 5.50 -36.95 17.52
N SER A 17 5.45 -36.77 16.21
CA SER A 17 5.20 -37.85 15.26
C SER A 17 6.51 -38.21 14.55
N PRO A 18 6.77 -39.50 14.30
CA PRO A 18 8.07 -39.95 13.84
C PRO A 18 8.30 -39.69 12.35
N LEU A 19 9.51 -39.24 12.04
CA LEU A 19 10.07 -39.14 10.70
C LEU A 19 10.14 -40.55 10.06
N THR A 20 9.37 -40.77 9.02
CA THR A 20 9.54 -41.85 8.06
C THR A 20 10.68 -41.51 7.12
N ALA A 21 11.70 -42.33 7.15
CA ALA A 21 12.89 -42.28 6.29
C ALA A 21 12.50 -42.47 4.81
N MET A 22 12.96 -41.58 3.94
CA MET A 22 13.04 -41.82 2.50
C MET A 22 14.38 -42.46 2.15
N PRO A 23 14.40 -43.40 1.18
CA PRO A 23 15.58 -44.21 0.90
C PRO A 23 16.64 -43.44 0.10
N MET A 24 17.89 -43.61 0.52
CA MET A 24 19.08 -43.23 -0.24
C MET A 24 19.16 -44.00 -1.55
N PHE A 25 19.41 -43.31 -2.65
CA PHE A 25 19.88 -43.91 -3.89
C PHE A 25 21.41 -44.11 -3.80
N PRO A 26 21.93 -45.24 -4.31
CA PRO A 26 23.36 -45.52 -4.26
C PRO A 26 24.14 -44.76 -5.34
N PRO A 27 25.44 -44.50 -5.14
CA PRO A 27 26.28 -43.87 -6.14
C PRO A 27 26.66 -44.88 -7.22
N ALA A 28 26.52 -44.44 -8.48
CA ALA A 28 26.95 -45.21 -9.64
C ALA A 28 28.47 -45.30 -9.69
N HIS A 29 28.98 -46.54 -9.71
CA HIS A 29 30.32 -46.89 -10.06
C HIS A 29 30.61 -46.54 -11.52
N LEU A 30 31.66 -45.75 -11.79
CA LEU A 30 32.34 -45.71 -13.07
C LEU A 30 33.74 -46.24 -12.87
N SER A 31 33.98 -47.34 -13.62
CA SER A 31 35.14 -48.16 -13.64
C SER A 31 36.41 -47.45 -14.09
N ALA A 32 37.47 -47.85 -13.43
CA ALA A 32 38.85 -47.62 -13.86
C ALA A 32 39.15 -48.34 -15.19
N ALA A 33 39.70 -47.62 -16.15
CA ALA A 33 40.60 -48.11 -17.16
C ALA A 33 41.34 -46.96 -17.83
N ALA A 34 42.58 -46.93 -17.70
CA ALA A 34 43.71 -46.51 -18.52
C ALA A 34 44.74 -45.73 -17.72
N GLN A 35 45.49 -46.48 -17.01
CA GLN A 35 46.92 -46.18 -16.74
C GLN A 35 47.71 -46.32 -18.03
N THR A 36 48.78 -45.53 -18.04
CA THR A 36 50.04 -45.64 -18.77
C THR A 36 50.29 -44.64 -19.86
N GLU A 37 51.53 -44.13 -19.75
CA GLU A 37 52.31 -43.31 -20.69
C GLU A 37 52.07 -41.79 -20.62
N ASN A 38 52.85 -40.95 -19.88
CA ASN A 38 54.18 -40.52 -20.28
C ASN A 38 54.88 -39.73 -19.17
N LYS A 39 55.70 -40.44 -18.44
CA LYS A 39 56.82 -39.90 -17.67
C LYS A 39 58.05 -40.01 -18.57
N THR A 40 58.33 -39.03 -19.43
CA THR A 40 59.64 -38.88 -20.11
C THR A 40 59.63 -37.64 -21.02
N GLU A 41 59.51 -36.41 -20.43
CA GLU A 41 59.85 -35.17 -21.15
C GLU A 41 60.16 -34.01 -20.20
N GLN A 42 60.78 -34.30 -19.06
CA GLN A 42 61.37 -33.24 -18.20
C GLN A 42 62.79 -33.67 -17.79
N LEU A 43 63.66 -33.88 -18.75
CA LEU A 43 65.10 -33.96 -18.53
C LEU A 43 65.79 -33.92 -19.89
N ASN A 44 65.83 -32.81 -20.60
CA ASN A 44 66.78 -32.55 -21.69
C ASN A 44 66.70 -31.05 -22.13
N CYS A 45 67.09 -30.14 -21.21
CA CYS A 45 67.45 -28.79 -21.58
C CYS A 45 68.54 -28.22 -20.67
N ALA A 46 69.56 -29.00 -20.46
CA ALA A 46 70.75 -28.56 -19.73
C ALA A 46 72.02 -29.28 -20.22
N SER A 47 72.30 -29.23 -21.52
CA SER A 47 73.66 -29.63 -22.02
C SER A 47 73.87 -29.22 -23.48
N ALA A 48 73.92 -27.94 -23.81
CA ALA A 48 74.41 -27.42 -25.10
C ALA A 48 74.98 -26.01 -24.99
N PHE A 49 75.75 -25.78 -23.96
CA PHE A 49 76.61 -24.61 -23.88
C PHE A 49 78.03 -25.05 -23.47
N TYR A 50 78.76 -25.60 -24.40
CA TYR A 50 80.24 -25.61 -24.37
C TYR A 50 80.80 -26.32 -25.62
N ARG A 51 80.99 -25.58 -26.72
CA ARG A 51 82.11 -25.85 -27.64
C ARG A 51 82.55 -24.54 -28.35
N ARG A 52 83.65 -24.13 -27.87
CA ARG A 52 84.65 -23.15 -28.33
C ARG A 52 85.18 -23.54 -29.72
N LYS A 53 85.25 -22.60 -30.68
CA LYS A 53 86.32 -22.58 -31.65
C LYS A 53 86.81 -21.16 -31.90
N ARG A 54 88.06 -20.93 -31.53
CA ARG A 54 88.89 -19.78 -31.96
C ARG A 54 89.24 -19.96 -33.43
N SER A 55 89.24 -18.90 -34.17
CA SER A 55 90.11 -18.52 -35.27
C SER A 55 89.94 -17.03 -35.55
N MET A 56 90.86 -16.35 -35.14
CA MET A 56 92.06 -15.75 -35.76
C MET A 56 91.70 -14.59 -36.72
N ILE A 57 92.18 -13.46 -36.27
CA ILE A 57 92.18 -12.11 -36.82
C ILE A 57 92.90 -12.11 -38.19
N ILE A 58 92.31 -11.43 -39.17
CA ILE A 58 93.04 -10.71 -40.22
C ILE A 58 92.41 -9.34 -40.36
N LEU A 59 93.16 -8.32 -39.98
CA LEU A 59 92.92 -6.93 -40.34
C LEU A 59 93.04 -6.73 -41.86
N SER A 60 92.05 -6.18 -42.49
CA SER A 60 92.17 -5.40 -43.69
C SER A 60 91.29 -4.18 -43.63
N THR A 61 91.88 -3.06 -43.55
CA THR A 61 91.34 -1.73 -43.73
C THR A 61 90.86 -1.57 -45.16
N VAL A 62 89.57 -1.23 -45.36
CA VAL A 62 89.07 -0.24 -46.36
C VAL A 62 87.63 0.09 -45.96
N GLY A 63 87.32 1.38 -45.88
CA GLY A 63 86.05 1.89 -45.44
C GLY A 63 84.91 1.48 -46.34
N ASP A 64 83.83 1.15 -45.70
CA ASP A 64 82.48 1.24 -46.27
C ASP A 64 81.56 1.57 -45.09
N ASP A 65 81.08 2.83 -45.09
CA ASP A 65 80.17 3.39 -44.11
C ASP A 65 78.75 2.81 -44.31
N THR A 66 78.57 1.52 -44.13
CA THR A 66 77.27 0.91 -44.11
C THR A 66 76.95 0.49 -42.67
N MET A 67 76.10 1.24 -42.03
CA MET A 67 75.51 0.86 -40.73
C MET A 67 75.07 -0.64 -40.78
N PRO A 68 75.46 -1.46 -39.81
CA PRO A 68 75.12 -2.86 -39.80
C PRO A 68 73.59 -2.99 -39.83
N ARG A 69 73.05 -3.74 -40.77
CA ARG A 69 71.58 -3.92 -40.96
C ARG A 69 70.83 -4.13 -39.66
N ARG A 70 71.42 -4.72 -38.65
CA ARG A 70 70.83 -4.89 -37.29
C ARG A 70 70.68 -3.57 -36.55
N ALA A 71 71.63 -2.61 -36.69
CA ALA A 71 71.53 -1.30 -36.05
C ALA A 71 70.40 -0.45 -36.72
N VAL A 72 70.26 -0.55 -38.04
CA VAL A 72 69.16 0.10 -38.78
C VAL A 72 67.80 -0.46 -38.35
N VAL A 73 67.69 -1.79 -38.21
CA VAL A 73 66.43 -2.45 -37.72
C VAL A 73 66.14 -2.01 -36.31
N ILE A 74 67.13 -1.99 -35.42
CA ILE A 74 66.93 -1.53 -34.00
C ILE A 74 66.49 -0.05 -33.99
N PHE A 75 67.06 0.80 -34.82
CA PHE A 75 66.70 2.19 -34.93
C PHE A 75 65.24 2.38 -35.40
N PHE A 76 64.82 1.63 -36.42
CA PHE A 76 63.45 1.65 -36.90
C PHE A 76 62.47 1.16 -35.85
N VAL A 77 62.78 0.05 -35.13
CA VAL A 77 61.95 -0.45 -34.04
C VAL A 77 61.86 0.62 -32.93
N PHE A 78 62.95 1.29 -32.59
CA PHE A 78 62.94 2.37 -31.60
C PHE A 78 62.09 3.59 -32.05
N CYS A 79 62.22 4.02 -33.31
CA CYS A 79 61.41 5.09 -33.87
C CYS A 79 59.94 4.73 -33.91
N LEU A 80 59.61 3.47 -34.24
CA LEU A 80 58.22 2.96 -34.23
C LEU A 80 57.66 2.96 -32.81
N LEU A 81 58.39 2.50 -31.80
CA LEU A 81 58.02 2.56 -30.38
C LEU A 81 57.83 3.98 -29.91
N MET A 82 58.75 4.91 -30.23
CA MET A 82 58.62 6.34 -29.93
C MET A 82 57.42 6.95 -30.64
N GLY A 83 57.15 6.58 -31.91
CA GLY A 83 55.95 6.98 -32.63
C GLY A 83 54.68 6.55 -31.95
N VAL A 84 54.62 5.30 -31.47
CA VAL A 84 53.45 4.79 -30.71
C VAL A 84 53.28 5.54 -29.39
N ILE A 85 54.37 5.83 -28.67
CA ILE A 85 54.32 6.60 -27.42
C ILE A 85 53.86 8.04 -27.70
N CYS A 86 54.38 8.71 -28.74
CA CYS A 86 53.94 10.03 -29.14
C CYS A 86 52.47 10.07 -29.55
N LEU A 87 52.02 9.11 -30.32
CA LEU A 87 50.61 9.00 -30.70
C LEU A 87 49.72 8.77 -29.47
N ARG A 88 50.16 7.97 -28.52
CA ARG A 88 49.46 7.76 -27.26
C ARG A 88 49.41 9.02 -26.39
N LEU A 89 50.51 9.78 -26.31
CA LEU A 89 50.58 11.08 -25.62
C LEU A 89 49.66 12.12 -26.28
N ILE A 90 49.64 12.16 -27.61
CA ILE A 90 48.74 13.07 -28.37
C ILE A 90 47.27 12.65 -28.14
N SER A 91 46.95 11.37 -28.20
CA SER A 91 45.63 10.86 -27.91
C SER A 91 45.14 11.24 -26.51
N VAL A 92 46.02 11.12 -25.52
CA VAL A 92 45.70 11.53 -24.12
C VAL A 92 45.60 13.06 -23.98
N SER A 93 46.49 13.83 -24.66
CA SER A 93 46.50 15.29 -24.54
C SER A 93 45.38 15.98 -25.32
N THR A 94 44.93 15.41 -26.42
CA THR A 94 43.86 15.97 -27.26
C THR A 94 42.46 15.53 -26.83
N GLY A 95 42.36 14.67 -25.79
CA GLY A 95 41.06 14.19 -25.31
C GLY A 95 40.32 13.30 -26.33
N LEU A 96 41.01 12.80 -27.37
CA LEU A 96 40.41 11.87 -28.35
C LEU A 96 40.02 10.51 -27.72
N ASP A 97 40.59 10.17 -26.56
CA ASP A 97 40.16 9.08 -25.70
C ASP A 97 39.12 9.54 -24.66
N THR A 98 38.10 10.29 -25.08
CA THR A 98 36.98 10.67 -24.19
C THR A 98 36.22 9.46 -23.68
N ALA A 99 36.32 8.32 -24.31
CA ALA A 99 35.81 7.04 -23.79
C ALA A 99 36.74 6.33 -22.77
N ALA A 100 38.04 6.67 -22.76
CA ALA A 100 39.02 6.08 -21.83
C ALA A 100 39.36 7.01 -20.64
N GLY A 101 38.97 8.28 -20.70
CA GLY A 101 39.12 9.28 -19.65
C GLY A 101 37.92 9.39 -18.70
N ALA A 102 36.94 8.49 -18.81
CA ALA A 102 35.93 8.37 -17.81
C ALA A 102 36.63 8.08 -16.48
N VAL A 103 36.56 9.04 -15.56
CA VAL A 103 37.15 8.99 -14.23
C VAL A 103 36.86 7.62 -13.60
N LYS A 104 37.85 6.72 -13.62
CA LYS A 104 37.67 5.34 -13.14
C LYS A 104 37.39 5.27 -11.65
N ASN A 105 37.78 6.33 -10.91
CA ASN A 105 37.57 6.41 -9.47
C ASN A 105 36.46 7.42 -9.17
N THR A 106 35.34 6.93 -8.69
CA THR A 106 34.23 7.76 -8.22
C THR A 106 33.80 7.31 -6.83
N ARG A 107 33.29 8.25 -6.05
CA ARG A 107 32.60 7.99 -4.80
C ARG A 107 31.13 8.35 -5.01
N SER A 108 30.25 7.39 -4.76
CA SER A 108 28.80 7.60 -4.83
C SER A 108 28.21 7.73 -3.44
N ILE A 109 27.21 8.58 -3.31
CA ILE A 109 26.31 8.68 -2.15
C ILE A 109 24.93 8.39 -2.67
N GLU A 110 24.30 7.35 -2.16
CA GLU A 110 22.93 7.00 -2.49
C GLU A 110 21.98 8.06 -1.95
N LEU A 111 21.06 8.54 -2.79
CA LEU A 111 20.05 9.53 -2.46
C LEU A 111 18.66 8.91 -2.32
N SER A 112 18.35 7.95 -3.18
CA SER A 112 17.13 7.18 -3.11
C SER A 112 17.28 5.81 -3.75
N ASP A 113 16.52 4.84 -3.23
CA ASP A 113 16.40 3.49 -3.78
C ASP A 113 14.92 3.09 -3.75
N LEU A 114 14.29 3.12 -4.92
CA LEU A 114 12.85 2.96 -5.07
C LEU A 114 12.51 1.66 -5.77
N GLY A 115 11.60 0.89 -5.20
CA GLY A 115 10.91 -0.19 -5.89
C GLY A 115 9.94 0.32 -6.95
N ALA A 116 9.44 -0.57 -7.81
CA ALA A 116 8.42 -0.25 -8.80
C ALA A 116 7.22 0.49 -8.18
N PRO A 117 6.57 1.42 -8.88
CA PRO A 117 5.51 2.24 -8.31
C PRO A 117 4.20 1.49 -8.12
N ILE A 118 3.36 2.05 -7.23
CA ILE A 118 1.94 1.75 -7.10
C ILE A 118 1.19 2.85 -7.83
N TYR A 119 0.25 2.46 -8.69
CA TYR A 119 -0.57 3.35 -9.51
C TYR A 119 -2.03 3.28 -9.09
N ASP A 120 -2.75 4.36 -9.30
CA ASP A 120 -4.21 4.38 -9.22
C ASP A 120 -4.88 3.85 -10.51
N CYS A 121 -6.21 3.81 -10.54
CA CYS A 121 -7.00 3.32 -11.67
C CYS A 121 -6.86 4.16 -12.96
N LYS A 122 -6.33 5.39 -12.86
CA LYS A 122 -6.04 6.29 -13.98
C LYS A 122 -4.55 6.27 -14.36
N GLY A 123 -3.74 5.42 -13.73
CA GLY A 123 -2.29 5.32 -13.97
C GLY A 123 -1.46 6.43 -13.32
N ARG A 124 -2.02 7.20 -12.37
CA ARG A 124 -1.30 8.21 -11.60
C ARG A 124 -0.53 7.55 -10.46
N LEU A 125 0.61 8.12 -10.11
CA LEU A 125 1.49 7.58 -9.07
C LEU A 125 0.88 7.79 -7.66
N ILE A 126 0.63 6.70 -6.95
CA ILE A 126 0.31 6.71 -5.51
C ILE A 126 1.61 6.72 -4.70
N THR A 127 2.63 5.98 -5.14
CA THR A 127 3.98 6.01 -4.58
C THR A 127 4.98 6.52 -5.61
N ASN A 128 6.18 6.93 -5.19
CA ASN A 128 7.26 7.47 -6.04
C ASN A 128 6.94 8.83 -6.72
N GLY A 129 5.80 9.43 -6.45
CA GLY A 129 5.36 10.69 -7.07
C GLY A 129 5.85 11.96 -6.35
N TYR A 130 6.36 11.83 -5.14
CA TYR A 130 6.90 12.97 -4.37
C TYR A 130 8.38 13.16 -4.66
N THR A 131 8.80 14.39 -4.97
CA THR A 131 10.20 14.74 -5.21
C THR A 131 10.78 15.47 -4.02
N GLU A 132 11.92 14.99 -3.53
CA GLU A 132 12.73 15.65 -2.51
C GLU A 132 14.06 16.10 -3.14
N TYR A 133 14.60 17.24 -2.68
CA TYR A 133 15.82 17.81 -3.23
C TYR A 133 16.99 17.61 -2.26
N PHE A 134 18.13 17.21 -2.81
CA PHE A 134 19.35 16.97 -2.07
C PHE A 134 20.47 17.86 -2.60
N ALA A 135 21.17 18.52 -1.69
CA ALA A 135 22.43 19.20 -1.97
C ALA A 135 23.57 18.19 -1.84
N ALA A 136 24.14 17.77 -2.97
CA ALA A 136 25.36 16.99 -3.03
C ALA A 136 26.56 17.95 -3.03
N ALA A 137 27.34 17.97 -1.94
CA ALA A 137 28.36 18.99 -1.69
C ALA A 137 29.76 18.39 -1.55
N ARG A 138 30.74 19.09 -2.16
CA ARG A 138 32.16 18.80 -2.00
C ARG A 138 32.65 19.22 -0.62
N PRO A 139 33.77 18.64 -0.14
CA PRO A 139 34.38 19.02 1.14
C PRO A 139 35.20 20.32 1.03
N THR A 140 34.52 21.43 0.72
CA THR A 140 35.13 22.78 0.58
C THR A 140 34.52 23.77 1.55
N ALA A 141 35.25 24.86 1.86
CA ALA A 141 34.72 25.92 2.70
C ALA A 141 33.58 26.69 2.00
N ALA A 142 33.61 26.78 0.66
CA ALA A 142 32.57 27.41 -0.14
C ALA A 142 31.26 26.63 -0.01
N ALA A 143 31.27 25.28 -0.21
CA ALA A 143 30.12 24.44 -0.03
C ALA A 143 29.52 24.54 1.38
N LEU A 144 30.36 24.58 2.42
CA LEU A 144 29.85 24.76 3.79
C LEU A 144 29.17 26.11 3.98
N SER A 145 29.72 27.18 3.36
CA SER A 145 29.11 28.51 3.43
C SER A 145 27.74 28.56 2.76
N GLU A 146 27.58 27.89 1.63
CA GLU A 146 26.30 27.78 0.92
C GLU A 146 25.30 26.97 1.73
N LEU A 147 25.71 25.82 2.25
CA LEU A 147 24.81 24.93 3.04
C LEU A 147 24.32 25.60 4.33
N ARG A 148 25.08 26.55 4.90
CA ARG A 148 24.62 27.35 6.05
C ARG A 148 23.37 28.18 5.77
N THR A 149 23.12 28.55 4.53
CA THR A 149 21.93 29.30 4.15
C THR A 149 20.69 28.42 3.99
N MET A 150 20.88 27.09 3.91
CA MET A 150 19.84 26.12 3.59
C MET A 150 19.49 25.20 4.76
N LEU A 151 20.42 25.03 5.72
CA LEU A 151 20.33 24.03 6.79
C LEU A 151 20.20 24.67 8.18
N GLY A 152 19.48 24.00 9.08
CA GLY A 152 19.37 24.38 10.49
C GLY A 152 20.48 23.77 11.38
N GLY A 153 20.50 24.17 12.67
CA GLY A 153 21.58 23.97 13.63
C GLY A 153 22.24 22.58 13.67
N ASP A 154 21.51 21.54 14.10
CA ASP A 154 22.12 20.20 14.33
C ASP A 154 22.54 19.52 13.02
N GLU A 155 21.76 19.71 11.96
CA GLU A 155 22.07 19.16 10.64
C GLU A 155 23.31 19.80 10.02
N LEU A 156 23.46 21.11 10.20
CA LEU A 156 24.63 21.86 9.74
C LEU A 156 25.91 21.40 10.47
N GLU A 157 25.85 21.12 11.77
CA GLU A 157 27.03 20.64 12.52
C GLU A 157 27.47 19.24 12.04
N LEU A 158 26.53 18.35 11.75
CA LEU A 158 26.82 17.02 11.19
C LEU A 158 27.50 17.13 9.81
N VAL A 159 26.97 18.02 8.97
CA VAL A 159 27.55 18.32 7.65
C VAL A 159 28.94 18.89 7.78
N ARG A 160 29.13 19.87 8.67
CA ARG A 160 30.42 20.48 8.94
C ARG A 160 31.48 19.47 9.38
N GLU A 161 31.11 18.53 10.27
CA GLU A 161 32.03 17.49 10.72
C GLU A 161 32.47 16.59 9.55
N LYS A 162 31.53 16.17 8.68
CA LYS A 162 31.87 15.33 7.52
C LYS A 162 32.75 16.06 6.51
N LEU A 163 32.40 17.30 6.16
CA LEU A 163 33.17 18.11 5.22
C LEU A 163 34.59 18.43 5.75
N SER A 164 34.76 18.71 7.06
CA SER A 164 36.09 18.95 7.68
C SER A 164 37.01 17.72 7.62
N LYS A 165 36.43 16.50 7.54
CA LYS A 165 37.17 15.24 7.35
C LYS A 165 37.42 14.92 5.87
N GLY A 166 37.21 15.87 4.95
CA GLY A 166 37.42 15.69 3.51
C GLY A 166 36.40 14.74 2.86
N ARG A 167 35.24 14.52 3.48
CA ARG A 167 34.17 13.62 2.96
C ARG A 167 33.09 14.44 2.28
N PRO A 168 32.69 14.10 1.04
CA PRO A 168 31.52 14.71 0.43
C PRO A 168 30.24 14.31 1.20
N VAL A 169 29.23 15.15 1.11
CA VAL A 169 27.93 14.93 1.75
C VAL A 169 26.80 15.07 0.75
N ALA A 170 25.68 14.45 1.04
CA ALA A 170 24.39 14.75 0.43
C ALA A 170 23.38 14.95 1.57
N VAL A 171 22.62 16.02 1.53
CA VAL A 171 21.69 16.43 2.58
C VAL A 171 20.44 17.01 1.96
N ALA A 172 19.28 16.74 2.57
CA ALA A 172 18.00 17.25 2.10
C ALA A 172 17.97 18.79 2.22
N VAL A 173 17.42 19.46 1.22
CA VAL A 173 17.31 20.92 1.16
C VAL A 173 15.94 21.34 0.65
N PRO A 174 15.49 22.58 0.97
CA PRO A 174 14.24 23.10 0.46
C PRO A 174 14.18 23.12 -1.07
N SER A 175 12.97 23.00 -1.63
CA SER A 175 12.73 23.21 -3.05
C SER A 175 13.10 24.63 -3.46
N GLY A 176 13.74 24.80 -4.63
CA GLY A 176 14.18 26.11 -5.11
C GLY A 176 15.63 26.46 -4.76
N ALA A 177 16.38 25.62 -4.08
CA ALA A 177 17.82 25.76 -3.94
C ALA A 177 18.52 25.68 -5.30
N ASN A 178 19.58 26.48 -5.50
CA ASN A 178 20.32 26.54 -6.76
C ASN A 178 21.63 25.74 -6.66
N SER A 179 22.04 25.15 -7.79
CA SER A 179 23.35 24.50 -7.91
C SER A 179 24.46 25.55 -8.07
N SER A 180 25.64 25.26 -7.52
CA SER A 180 26.87 26.00 -7.72
C SER A 180 27.99 25.07 -8.21
N GLU A 181 29.22 25.56 -8.27
CA GLU A 181 30.40 24.74 -8.59
C GLU A 181 30.64 23.63 -7.56
N ASP A 182 30.44 23.92 -6.27
CA ASP A 182 30.76 23.02 -5.15
C ASP A 182 29.54 22.28 -4.59
N VAL A 183 28.33 22.71 -4.98
CA VAL A 183 27.06 22.13 -4.51
C VAL A 183 26.15 21.84 -5.70
N LYS A 184 25.81 20.58 -5.92
CA LYS A 184 24.82 20.15 -6.94
C LYS A 184 23.51 19.83 -6.29
N ILE A 185 22.44 20.51 -6.71
CA ILE A 185 21.07 20.19 -6.28
C ILE A 185 20.53 19.08 -7.19
N ILE A 186 20.09 17.99 -6.58
CA ILE A 186 19.56 16.80 -7.26
C ILE A 186 18.17 16.51 -6.70
N GLY A 187 17.15 16.58 -7.56
CA GLY A 187 15.80 16.14 -7.22
C GLY A 187 15.68 14.63 -7.38
N VAL A 188 15.19 13.95 -6.37
CA VAL A 188 14.98 12.51 -6.37
C VAL A 188 13.57 12.15 -5.92
N GLY A 189 13.00 11.10 -6.50
CA GLY A 189 11.74 10.54 -6.05
C GLY A 189 11.89 9.96 -4.64
N ARG A 190 10.82 10.07 -3.84
CA ARG A 190 10.66 9.38 -2.54
C ARG A 190 9.54 8.38 -2.64
N ARG A 191 9.66 7.27 -1.91
CA ARG A 191 8.67 6.19 -1.94
C ARG A 191 7.30 6.69 -1.50
N TYR A 192 7.25 7.42 -0.39
CA TYR A 192 6.03 7.96 0.19
C TYR A 192 6.07 9.48 0.24
N SER A 193 4.91 10.10 0.03
CA SER A 193 4.74 11.53 0.28
C SER A 193 4.64 11.80 1.79
N PRO A 194 4.89 13.04 2.26
CA PRO A 194 4.74 13.39 3.68
C PRO A 194 3.33 13.13 4.23
N ARG A 195 2.30 13.28 3.40
CA ARG A 195 0.92 12.87 3.66
C ARG A 195 0.56 11.80 2.64
N GLN A 196 0.92 10.55 2.94
CA GLN A 196 0.73 9.42 2.02
C GLN A 196 -0.76 9.08 1.89
N PRO A 197 -1.40 9.25 0.70
CA PRO A 197 -2.77 8.81 0.49
C PRO A 197 -2.91 7.30 0.64
N ALA A 198 -4.04 6.86 1.17
CA ALA A 198 -4.35 5.45 1.37
C ALA A 198 -3.25 4.68 2.14
N ALA A 199 -2.62 5.30 3.15
CA ALA A 199 -1.45 4.76 3.85
C ALA A 199 -1.67 3.31 4.35
N HIS A 200 -2.87 2.97 4.86
CA HIS A 200 -3.18 1.62 5.33
C HIS A 200 -3.34 0.59 4.20
N ILE A 201 -3.66 1.04 2.99
CA ILE A 201 -3.73 0.20 1.80
C ILE A 201 -2.34 0.04 1.20
N VAL A 202 -1.61 1.13 1.01
CA VAL A 202 -0.23 1.12 0.51
C VAL A 202 0.66 0.31 1.45
N GLY A 203 0.60 0.61 2.74
CA GLY A 203 1.50 0.04 3.75
C GLY A 203 2.82 0.81 3.85
N TYR A 204 3.85 0.12 4.34
CA TYR A 204 5.20 0.66 4.45
C TYR A 204 6.24 -0.46 4.38
N THR A 205 7.49 -0.06 4.14
CA THR A 205 8.66 -0.95 4.14
C THR A 205 9.50 -0.74 5.40
N ASP A 206 10.24 -1.78 5.80
CA ASP A 206 11.27 -1.68 6.84
C ASP A 206 12.55 -1.00 6.29
N SER A 207 13.59 -0.90 7.14
CA SER A 207 14.90 -0.33 6.78
C SER A 207 15.61 -1.09 5.65
N ASP A 208 15.28 -2.35 5.44
CA ASP A 208 15.88 -3.21 4.43
C ASP A 208 15.07 -3.23 3.12
N GLY A 209 13.96 -2.45 3.10
CA GLY A 209 13.04 -2.34 1.97
C GLY A 209 12.09 -3.53 1.82
N ASN A 210 11.88 -4.32 2.89
CA ASN A 210 10.88 -5.38 2.89
C ASN A 210 9.50 -4.79 3.20
N GLY A 211 8.47 -5.27 2.50
CA GLY A 211 7.09 -4.88 2.77
C GLY A 211 6.60 -5.41 4.12
N VAL A 212 6.19 -4.52 5.02
CA VAL A 212 5.68 -4.89 6.35
C VAL A 212 4.19 -5.19 6.32
N CYS A 213 3.42 -4.38 5.61
CA CYS A 213 1.97 -4.54 5.48
C CYS A 213 1.47 -3.94 4.16
N GLY A 214 0.17 -4.09 3.89
CA GLY A 214 -0.49 -3.49 2.74
C GLY A 214 -0.02 -4.06 1.40
N ILE A 215 -0.14 -3.28 0.35
CA ILE A 215 0.30 -3.62 -1.02
C ILE A 215 1.82 -3.80 -1.07
N GLU A 216 2.59 -3.05 -0.25
CA GLU A 216 4.04 -3.22 -0.14
C GLU A 216 4.42 -4.66 0.21
N LYS A 217 3.67 -5.29 1.12
CA LYS A 217 3.89 -6.69 1.50
C LYS A 217 3.32 -7.67 0.48
N ALA A 218 2.11 -7.43 0.00
CA ALA A 218 1.43 -8.35 -0.93
C ALA A 218 2.18 -8.52 -2.26
N PHE A 219 2.85 -7.47 -2.73
CA PHE A 219 3.58 -7.47 -4.01
C PHE A 219 5.09 -7.19 -3.84
N GLU A 220 5.64 -7.54 -2.68
CA GLU A 220 7.06 -7.30 -2.33
C GLU A 220 8.04 -7.76 -3.41
N SER A 221 7.79 -8.93 -4.02
CA SER A 221 8.67 -9.48 -5.07
C SER A 221 8.77 -8.57 -6.30
N ILE A 222 7.66 -7.94 -6.70
CA ILE A 222 7.65 -6.98 -7.83
C ILE A 222 8.49 -5.76 -7.48
N PHE A 223 8.32 -5.23 -6.27
CA PHE A 223 9.02 -4.02 -5.84
C PHE A 223 10.52 -4.27 -5.66
N LYS A 224 10.92 -5.43 -5.12
CA LYS A 224 12.34 -5.80 -4.94
C LYS A 224 13.06 -6.09 -6.25
N ASN A 225 12.41 -6.76 -7.18
CA ASN A 225 13.02 -7.14 -8.46
C ASN A 225 13.17 -5.96 -9.43
N ASN A 226 12.40 -4.89 -9.23
CA ASN A 226 12.34 -3.73 -10.13
C ASN A 226 12.65 -2.46 -9.34
N ARG A 227 13.94 -2.26 -9.06
CA ARG A 227 14.42 -1.09 -8.30
C ARG A 227 15.13 -0.09 -9.19
N GLN A 228 15.10 1.16 -8.76
CA GLN A 228 15.84 2.26 -9.34
C GLN A 228 16.54 3.02 -8.22
N THR A 229 17.87 3.07 -8.29
CA THR A 229 18.70 3.77 -7.32
C THR A 229 19.24 5.05 -7.96
N VAL A 230 19.10 6.16 -7.27
CA VAL A 230 19.69 7.45 -7.67
C VAL A 230 20.82 7.80 -6.70
N SER A 231 22.00 8.08 -7.24
CA SER A 231 23.19 8.40 -6.45
C SER A 231 23.83 9.70 -6.94
N ALA A 232 24.33 10.51 -6.00
CA ALA A 232 25.26 11.58 -6.29
C ALA A 232 26.66 11.00 -6.47
N VAL A 233 27.31 11.30 -7.60
CA VAL A 233 28.62 10.76 -7.97
C VAL A 233 29.66 11.87 -7.95
N PHE A 234 30.69 11.66 -7.13
CA PHE A 234 31.82 12.56 -6.95
C PHE A 234 33.07 11.93 -7.58
N PRO A 235 33.70 12.60 -8.57
CA PRO A 235 35.01 12.20 -9.06
C PRO A 235 36.07 12.30 -7.97
N VAL A 236 36.89 11.23 -7.82
CA VAL A 236 37.96 11.17 -6.80
C VAL A 236 39.30 10.81 -7.43
N ASP A 237 40.38 11.28 -6.77
CA ASP A 237 41.76 10.93 -7.13
C ASP A 237 42.12 9.49 -6.70
N ALA A 238 43.34 9.07 -6.97
CA ALA A 238 43.83 7.73 -6.61
C ALA A 238 43.85 7.48 -5.08
N TYR A 239 43.77 8.52 -4.28
CA TYR A 239 43.71 8.45 -2.81
C TYR A 239 42.25 8.54 -2.27
N GLY A 240 41.26 8.59 -3.15
CA GLY A 240 39.86 8.70 -2.78
C GLY A 240 39.41 10.12 -2.37
N ARG A 241 40.21 11.15 -2.63
CA ARG A 241 39.90 12.56 -2.34
C ARG A 241 39.09 13.14 -3.51
N VAL A 242 38.05 13.90 -3.21
CA VAL A 242 37.19 14.54 -4.22
C VAL A 242 38.02 15.57 -5.02
N ILE A 243 37.95 15.48 -6.35
CA ILE A 243 38.67 16.37 -7.26
C ILE A 243 37.93 17.70 -7.34
N SER A 244 38.63 18.81 -7.06
CA SER A 244 38.09 20.16 -7.23
C SER A 244 37.86 20.47 -8.71
N GLY A 245 36.74 21.17 -9.03
CA GLY A 245 36.40 21.57 -10.40
C GLY A 245 35.78 20.43 -11.26
N ALA A 246 35.87 19.16 -10.86
CA ALA A 246 35.23 18.08 -11.60
C ALA A 246 33.71 18.05 -11.31
N GLU A 247 32.86 17.92 -12.31
CA GLU A 247 31.41 18.01 -12.15
C GLU A 247 30.85 16.90 -11.22
N ILE A 248 29.98 17.30 -10.26
CA ILE A 248 29.15 16.36 -9.48
C ILE A 248 27.99 15.94 -10.38
N THR A 249 27.80 14.65 -10.58
CA THR A 249 26.74 14.13 -11.45
C THR A 249 25.73 13.29 -10.69
N ALA A 250 24.50 13.22 -11.18
CA ALA A 250 23.54 12.24 -10.74
C ALA A 250 23.63 10.99 -11.61
N ARG A 251 23.70 9.80 -11.00
CA ARG A 251 23.67 8.53 -11.69
C ARG A 251 22.41 7.77 -11.26
N THR A 252 21.68 7.27 -12.24
CA THR A 252 20.53 6.41 -12.04
C THR A 252 20.90 5.00 -12.49
N ASP A 253 20.89 4.07 -11.56
CA ASP A 253 21.12 2.65 -11.81
C ASP A 253 19.81 1.87 -11.69
N GLY A 254 19.62 0.84 -12.54
CA GLY A 254 18.36 0.11 -12.60
C GLY A 254 17.23 0.91 -13.24
N LYS A 255 16.10 0.31 -13.35
CA LYS A 255 14.82 0.93 -13.75
C LYS A 255 13.69 -0.03 -13.48
N TYR A 256 12.56 0.46 -13.05
CA TYR A 256 11.34 -0.35 -12.92
C TYR A 256 10.57 -0.46 -14.24
N GLY A 257 10.91 0.33 -15.29
CA GLY A 257 10.31 0.23 -16.62
C GLY A 257 8.79 0.33 -16.59
N LYS A 258 8.12 -0.77 -17.01
CA LYS A 258 6.66 -0.90 -16.96
C LYS A 258 6.17 -1.72 -15.75
N SER A 259 7.06 -2.04 -14.79
CA SER A 259 6.69 -2.77 -13.59
C SER A 259 5.89 -1.89 -12.65
N GLY A 260 4.94 -2.49 -11.94
CA GLY A 260 4.14 -1.82 -10.93
C GLY A 260 2.85 -2.54 -10.61
N VAL A 261 2.15 -2.04 -9.60
CA VAL A 261 0.85 -2.52 -9.17
C VAL A 261 -0.19 -1.44 -9.42
N TYR A 262 -1.24 -1.77 -10.15
CA TYR A 262 -2.34 -0.87 -10.50
C TYR A 262 -3.54 -1.19 -9.63
N LEU A 263 -3.94 -0.22 -8.81
CA LEU A 263 -5.07 -0.35 -7.89
C LEU A 263 -6.35 0.19 -8.53
N THR A 264 -7.49 -0.25 -7.99
CA THR A 264 -8.80 0.30 -8.33
C THR A 264 -9.05 1.67 -7.71
N LEU A 265 -8.22 2.08 -6.74
CA LEU A 265 -8.32 3.39 -6.10
C LEU A 265 -8.25 4.52 -7.12
N ASP A 266 -9.09 5.52 -6.96
CA ASP A 266 -8.97 6.81 -7.64
C ASP A 266 -8.32 7.81 -6.67
N LEU A 267 -7.15 8.33 -7.01
CA LEU A 267 -6.36 9.17 -6.13
C LEU A 267 -7.09 10.47 -5.73
N GLU A 268 -7.90 11.02 -6.63
CA GLU A 268 -8.69 12.23 -6.34
C GLU A 268 -9.83 11.92 -5.38
N ILE A 269 -10.56 10.81 -5.60
CA ILE A 269 -11.62 10.37 -4.68
C ILE A 269 -11.04 10.02 -3.31
N GLN A 270 -9.88 9.35 -3.29
CA GLN A 270 -9.18 9.04 -2.04
C GLN A 270 -8.83 10.30 -1.26
N GLN A 271 -8.27 11.32 -1.93
CA GLN A 271 -7.90 12.59 -1.30
C GLN A 271 -9.13 13.33 -0.78
N ILE A 272 -10.20 13.42 -1.59
CA ILE A 272 -11.47 14.04 -1.17
C ILE A 272 -12.01 13.38 0.11
N VAL A 273 -11.99 12.05 0.16
CA VAL A 273 -12.47 11.27 1.30
C VAL A 273 -11.64 11.54 2.55
N GLU A 274 -10.31 11.54 2.42
CA GLU A 274 -9.41 11.82 3.54
C GLU A 274 -9.58 13.25 4.07
N ASP A 275 -9.70 14.23 3.18
CA ASP A 275 -9.95 15.62 3.55
C ASP A 275 -11.32 15.80 4.24
N CYS A 276 -12.38 15.12 3.75
CA CYS A 276 -13.68 15.15 4.40
C CYS A 276 -13.67 14.52 5.80
N MET A 277 -12.89 13.44 6.01
CA MET A 277 -12.71 12.87 7.35
C MET A 277 -12.07 13.86 8.31
N ASP A 278 -11.01 14.54 7.87
CA ASP A 278 -10.28 15.52 8.68
C ASP A 278 -11.15 16.77 8.94
N GLU A 279 -11.83 17.32 7.93
CA GLU A 279 -12.73 18.48 8.05
C GLU A 279 -13.92 18.21 8.98
N CYS A 280 -14.45 16.98 8.99
CA CYS A 280 -15.59 16.58 9.83
C CYS A 280 -15.19 15.95 11.17
N GLY A 281 -13.90 15.90 11.51
CA GLY A 281 -13.40 15.44 12.80
C GLY A 281 -13.57 13.94 13.03
N VAL A 282 -13.29 13.11 12.01
CA VAL A 282 -13.22 11.64 12.16
C VAL A 282 -11.80 11.25 12.56
N ASP A 283 -11.49 11.39 13.84
CA ASP A 283 -10.15 11.10 14.38
C ASP A 283 -9.87 9.60 14.48
N ILE A 284 -10.90 8.78 14.73
CA ILE A 284 -10.82 7.32 14.84
C ILE A 284 -11.97 6.72 14.04
N GLY A 285 -11.68 6.18 12.87
CA GLY A 285 -12.73 5.66 12.00
C GLY A 285 -12.24 5.22 10.63
N ALA A 286 -13.18 5.02 9.71
CA ALA A 286 -12.87 4.64 8.33
C ALA A 286 -13.94 5.12 7.36
N VAL A 287 -13.52 5.31 6.10
CA VAL A 287 -14.43 5.53 4.97
C VAL A 287 -14.04 4.58 3.84
N VAL A 288 -15.04 3.92 3.26
CA VAL A 288 -14.89 3.05 2.09
C VAL A 288 -15.80 3.57 0.98
N VAL A 289 -15.27 3.65 -0.23
CA VAL A 289 -16.02 3.99 -1.45
C VAL A 289 -15.93 2.85 -2.45
N LEU A 290 -17.08 2.34 -2.88
CA LEU A 290 -17.18 1.28 -3.89
C LEU A 290 -17.90 1.77 -5.15
N ASP A 291 -17.50 1.26 -6.29
CA ASP A 291 -18.29 1.25 -7.51
C ASP A 291 -19.28 0.07 -7.42
N PRO A 292 -20.60 0.32 -7.32
CA PRO A 292 -21.56 -0.76 -7.10
C PRO A 292 -21.69 -1.73 -8.27
N LYS A 293 -21.32 -1.34 -9.48
CA LYS A 293 -21.45 -2.15 -10.68
C LYS A 293 -20.32 -3.16 -10.86
N THR A 294 -19.13 -2.81 -10.35
CA THR A 294 -17.92 -3.60 -10.55
C THR A 294 -17.41 -4.21 -9.26
N GLY A 295 -17.71 -3.61 -8.11
CA GLY A 295 -17.08 -3.93 -6.82
C GLY A 295 -15.71 -3.28 -6.64
N ALA A 296 -15.24 -2.44 -7.57
CA ALA A 296 -13.97 -1.76 -7.47
C ALA A 296 -13.93 -0.82 -6.25
N VAL A 297 -12.88 -0.93 -5.41
CA VAL A 297 -12.64 -0.04 -4.29
C VAL A 297 -12.07 1.27 -4.83
N ARG A 298 -12.85 2.35 -4.84
CA ARG A 298 -12.43 3.67 -5.34
C ARG A 298 -11.71 4.50 -4.30
N ALA A 299 -12.04 4.32 -3.01
CA ALA A 299 -11.29 4.86 -1.90
C ALA A 299 -11.41 3.97 -0.67
N CYS A 300 -10.36 3.95 0.16
CA CYS A 300 -10.34 3.26 1.43
C CYS A 300 -9.41 4.01 2.39
N ALA A 301 -10.01 4.78 3.30
CA ALA A 301 -9.32 5.59 4.28
C ALA A 301 -9.57 5.08 5.69
N SER A 302 -8.54 5.13 6.55
CA SER A 302 -8.63 4.80 7.98
C SER A 302 -7.94 5.89 8.82
N ARG A 303 -8.44 6.11 10.03
CA ARG A 303 -7.90 7.05 11.01
C ARG A 303 -7.74 6.37 12.38
N PRO A 304 -6.72 6.77 13.20
CA PRO A 304 -5.67 7.70 12.82
C PRO A 304 -4.75 7.09 11.76
N VAL A 305 -4.01 7.94 11.05
CA VAL A 305 -3.02 7.52 10.06
C VAL A 305 -1.62 7.48 10.69
N PHE A 306 -0.77 6.58 10.22
CA PHE A 306 0.64 6.52 10.57
C PHE A 306 1.51 7.19 9.48
N ASP A 307 2.71 7.65 9.87
CA ASP A 307 3.71 8.16 8.93
C ASP A 307 4.44 6.99 8.27
N SER A 308 4.17 6.73 6.98
CA SER A 308 4.83 5.64 6.23
C SER A 308 6.35 5.85 6.08
N ASN A 309 6.85 7.10 6.17
CA ASN A 309 8.27 7.40 6.15
C ASN A 309 8.94 7.18 7.53
N ASN A 310 8.18 7.26 8.62
CA ASN A 310 8.68 7.05 9.97
C ASN A 310 7.63 6.37 10.87
N PRO A 311 7.31 5.09 10.61
CA PRO A 311 6.28 4.37 11.37
C PRO A 311 6.59 4.27 12.87
N ALA A 312 7.85 4.34 13.26
CA ALA A 312 8.26 4.28 14.67
C ALA A 312 7.62 5.38 15.54
N LYS A 313 7.37 6.56 14.99
CA LYS A 313 6.68 7.65 15.70
C LYS A 313 5.27 7.29 16.18
N SER A 314 4.62 6.37 15.48
CA SER A 314 3.23 5.98 15.73
C SER A 314 3.08 4.77 16.65
N LEU A 315 4.19 4.13 17.08
CA LEU A 315 4.15 2.91 17.89
C LEU A 315 3.57 3.12 19.30
N SER A 316 3.72 4.31 19.87
CA SER A 316 3.24 4.64 21.21
C SER A 316 1.84 5.25 21.24
N ASP A 317 1.20 5.45 20.08
CA ASP A 317 -0.14 6.01 20.03
C ASP A 317 -1.20 4.98 20.46
N SER A 318 -1.91 5.30 21.54
CA SER A 318 -2.95 4.46 22.14
C SER A 318 -4.16 4.22 21.22
N ASN A 319 -4.36 5.05 20.19
CA ASN A 319 -5.45 4.93 19.23
C ASN A 319 -5.14 3.92 18.10
N SER A 320 -3.99 3.22 18.18
CA SER A 320 -3.62 2.13 17.28
C SER A 320 -3.67 2.52 15.78
N PRO A 321 -2.79 3.45 15.34
CA PRO A 321 -2.80 3.99 13.97
C PRO A 321 -2.46 2.96 12.89
N PHE A 322 -1.86 1.80 13.25
CA PHE A 322 -1.57 0.75 12.27
C PHE A 322 -2.77 -0.13 11.90
N ILE A 323 -3.89 0.00 12.63
CA ILE A 323 -5.11 -0.75 12.35
C ILE A 323 -5.84 -0.13 11.16
N ASN A 324 -6.04 -0.92 10.08
CA ASN A 324 -6.96 -0.54 9.01
C ASN A 324 -8.41 -0.82 9.45
N ARG A 325 -9.07 0.21 9.97
CA ARG A 325 -10.43 0.12 10.48
C ARG A 325 -11.47 -0.20 9.41
N ALA A 326 -11.19 0.11 8.16
CA ALA A 326 -12.06 -0.26 7.05
C ALA A 326 -12.24 -1.79 6.91
N LEU A 327 -11.25 -2.56 7.38
CA LEU A 327 -11.20 -4.01 7.28
C LEU A 327 -11.49 -4.73 8.60
N CYS A 328 -11.57 -4.03 9.72
CA CYS A 328 -11.88 -4.61 11.04
C CYS A 328 -13.39 -4.71 11.27
N ALA A 329 -13.80 -5.67 12.08
CA ALA A 329 -15.22 -5.89 12.40
C ALA A 329 -15.64 -5.12 13.65
N PHE A 330 -16.80 -4.45 13.55
CA PHE A 330 -17.38 -3.63 14.60
C PHE A 330 -18.89 -3.91 14.75
N ALA A 331 -19.48 -3.53 15.89
CA ALA A 331 -20.92 -3.52 16.08
C ALA A 331 -21.59 -2.59 15.05
N VAL A 332 -22.62 -3.09 14.36
CA VAL A 332 -23.16 -2.48 13.13
C VAL A 332 -24.34 -1.56 13.41
N GLY A 333 -25.26 -1.97 14.27
CA GLY A 333 -26.46 -1.21 14.59
C GLY A 333 -27.43 -1.04 13.41
N SER A 334 -28.12 0.07 13.39
CA SER A 334 -29.26 0.32 12.46
C SER A 334 -28.92 0.35 10.97
N VAL A 335 -27.63 0.43 10.56
CA VAL A 335 -27.28 0.25 9.14
C VAL A 335 -27.52 -1.20 8.67
N PHE A 336 -27.80 -2.13 9.56
CA PHE A 336 -28.16 -3.50 9.25
C PHE A 336 -29.65 -3.68 8.91
N LYS A 337 -30.53 -2.77 9.31
CA LYS A 337 -31.99 -2.88 9.09
C LYS A 337 -32.40 -3.06 7.62
N PRO A 338 -31.78 -2.41 6.62
CA PRO A 338 -32.06 -2.68 5.22
C PRO A 338 -31.81 -4.14 4.82
N ALA A 339 -30.80 -4.81 5.40
CA ALA A 339 -30.56 -6.25 5.15
C ALA A 339 -31.67 -7.13 5.74
N VAL A 340 -32.18 -6.79 6.94
CA VAL A 340 -33.33 -7.48 7.53
C VAL A 340 -34.60 -7.23 6.72
N ALA A 341 -34.81 -6.00 6.22
CA ALA A 341 -35.90 -5.68 5.31
C ALA A 341 -35.81 -6.49 4.01
N ALA A 342 -34.60 -6.63 3.43
CA ALA A 342 -34.38 -7.49 2.27
C ALA A 342 -34.77 -8.93 2.56
N ALA A 343 -34.31 -9.51 3.67
CA ALA A 343 -34.66 -10.88 4.07
C ALA A 343 -36.17 -11.07 4.27
N ALA A 344 -36.88 -10.05 4.73
CA ALA A 344 -38.34 -10.08 4.88
C ALA A 344 -39.06 -10.07 3.52
N LEU A 345 -38.62 -9.17 2.63
CA LEU A 345 -39.19 -9.05 1.28
C LEU A 345 -38.98 -10.33 0.44
N GLU A 346 -37.76 -10.91 0.51
CA GLU A 346 -37.43 -12.17 -0.15
C GLU A 346 -38.27 -13.38 0.40
N GLN A 347 -38.77 -13.28 1.62
CA GLN A 347 -39.70 -14.24 2.19
C GLN A 347 -41.18 -13.91 1.90
N GLY A 348 -41.46 -12.92 1.05
CA GLY A 348 -42.80 -12.53 0.65
C GLY A 348 -43.59 -11.73 1.69
N ILE A 349 -42.91 -11.19 2.71
CA ILE A 349 -43.54 -10.31 3.70
C ILE A 349 -43.92 -8.98 3.05
N SER A 350 -45.21 -8.59 3.15
CA SER A 350 -45.68 -7.33 2.57
C SER A 350 -45.01 -6.12 3.20
N PRO A 351 -44.49 -5.19 2.41
CA PRO A 351 -43.89 -3.96 2.93
C PRO A 351 -44.92 -3.02 3.59
N SER A 352 -46.21 -3.23 3.34
CA SER A 352 -47.32 -2.41 3.89
C SER A 352 -47.78 -2.88 5.28
N ILE A 353 -47.13 -3.90 5.86
CA ILE A 353 -47.43 -4.33 7.23
C ILE A 353 -47.23 -3.16 8.16
N LYS A 354 -48.27 -2.80 8.89
CA LYS A 354 -48.24 -1.73 9.88
C LYS A 354 -47.92 -2.27 11.27
N TYR A 355 -47.21 -1.44 12.04
CA TYR A 355 -46.92 -1.68 13.45
C TYR A 355 -47.10 -0.36 14.21
N ASP A 356 -47.80 -0.40 15.34
CA ASP A 356 -47.96 0.73 16.23
C ASP A 356 -46.80 0.76 17.22
N CYS A 357 -45.88 1.67 17.00
CA CYS A 357 -44.66 1.83 17.81
C CYS A 357 -44.92 2.79 18.97
N THR A 358 -44.98 2.27 20.17
CA THR A 358 -45.13 3.01 21.43
C THR A 358 -43.78 3.53 21.98
N GLY A 359 -42.66 3.25 21.29
CA GLY A 359 -41.30 3.62 21.76
C GLY A 359 -40.56 2.49 22.47
N VAL A 360 -41.31 1.53 23.02
CA VAL A 360 -40.79 0.37 23.74
C VAL A 360 -41.55 -0.88 23.29
N THR A 361 -40.90 -2.04 23.29
CA THR A 361 -41.54 -3.34 23.05
C THR A 361 -40.90 -4.39 23.94
N GLU A 362 -41.69 -5.28 24.51
CA GLU A 362 -41.24 -6.39 25.33
C GLU A 362 -41.25 -7.68 24.50
N ILE A 363 -40.15 -8.40 24.48
CA ILE A 363 -40.00 -9.68 23.78
C ILE A 363 -39.35 -10.71 24.69
N GLY A 364 -40.09 -11.74 25.05
CA GLY A 364 -39.57 -12.83 25.90
C GLY A 364 -39.11 -12.38 27.30
N GLY A 365 -39.77 -11.39 27.87
CA GLY A 365 -39.43 -10.82 29.17
C GLY A 365 -38.29 -9.81 29.15
N VAL A 366 -37.81 -9.41 27.95
CA VAL A 366 -36.76 -8.39 27.77
C VAL A 366 -37.39 -7.18 27.10
N GLU A 367 -37.14 -6.01 27.67
CA GLU A 367 -37.56 -4.72 27.12
C GLU A 367 -36.57 -4.20 26.07
N PHE A 368 -37.06 -3.76 24.93
CA PHE A 368 -36.31 -3.15 23.85
C PHE A 368 -36.89 -1.78 23.53
N GLY A 369 -36.03 -0.76 23.53
CA GLY A 369 -36.42 0.64 23.24
C GLY A 369 -36.03 1.08 21.82
N CYS A 370 -36.82 1.95 21.24
CA CYS A 370 -36.35 2.86 20.21
C CYS A 370 -35.42 3.91 20.81
N TYR A 371 -34.71 4.66 19.97
CA TYR A 371 -33.82 5.72 20.44
C TYR A 371 -34.60 6.71 21.33
N GLU A 372 -34.07 6.99 22.53
CA GLU A 372 -34.72 7.83 23.54
C GLU A 372 -36.16 7.38 23.89
N HIS A 373 -36.48 6.12 23.73
CA HIS A 373 -37.84 5.54 23.93
C HIS A 373 -38.95 6.30 23.17
N LYS A 374 -38.60 6.95 22.04
CA LYS A 374 -39.53 7.76 21.27
C LYS A 374 -40.54 6.91 20.51
N ALA A 375 -41.81 7.14 20.77
CA ALA A 375 -42.91 6.54 20.03
C ALA A 375 -42.95 7.04 18.58
N HIS A 376 -43.17 6.15 17.62
CA HIS A 376 -43.26 6.49 16.19
C HIS A 376 -44.72 6.41 15.68
N GLY A 377 -45.66 5.85 16.49
CA GLY A 377 -47.03 5.61 16.11
C GLY A 377 -47.14 4.50 15.05
N VAL A 378 -48.21 4.51 14.29
CA VAL A 378 -48.48 3.52 13.25
C VAL A 378 -47.63 3.78 12.03
N ILE A 379 -46.68 2.88 11.77
CA ILE A 379 -45.71 2.96 10.66
C ILE A 379 -45.66 1.64 9.87
N ASP A 380 -45.27 1.75 8.62
CA ASP A 380 -44.93 0.63 7.73
C ASP A 380 -43.39 0.50 7.58
N MET A 381 -42.93 -0.35 6.64
CA MET A 381 -41.50 -0.59 6.41
C MET A 381 -40.77 0.69 5.98
N CYS A 382 -41.38 1.54 5.15
CA CYS A 382 -40.79 2.81 4.73
C CYS A 382 -40.58 3.74 5.93
N GLY A 383 -41.65 4.00 6.68
CA GLY A 383 -41.59 4.85 7.88
C GLY A 383 -40.65 4.30 8.95
N ALA A 384 -40.52 2.96 9.05
CA ALA A 384 -39.58 2.33 9.97
C ALA A 384 -38.10 2.51 9.56
N LEU A 385 -37.80 2.51 8.27
CA LEU A 385 -36.45 2.83 7.75
C LEU A 385 -36.13 4.32 7.92
N GLU A 386 -37.08 5.22 7.62
CA GLU A 386 -36.96 6.67 7.79
C GLU A 386 -36.64 7.06 9.22
N ARG A 387 -37.40 6.51 10.17
CA ARG A 387 -37.30 6.83 11.60
C ARG A 387 -36.37 5.90 12.37
N SER A 388 -35.79 4.89 11.68
CA SER A 388 -34.92 3.89 12.29
C SER A 388 -35.59 3.13 13.45
N CYS A 389 -36.86 2.76 13.34
CA CYS A 389 -37.65 2.14 14.39
C CYS A 389 -37.16 0.73 14.75
N ASN A 390 -36.69 0.54 16.00
CA ASN A 390 -36.25 -0.79 16.48
C ASN A 390 -37.45 -1.73 16.64
N ALA A 391 -38.54 -1.27 17.28
CA ALA A 391 -39.72 -2.08 17.60
C ALA A 391 -40.37 -2.68 16.33
N TYR A 392 -40.43 -1.90 15.23
CA TYR A 392 -40.93 -2.43 13.94
C TYR A 392 -40.08 -3.59 13.43
N PHE A 393 -38.73 -3.41 13.39
CA PHE A 393 -37.81 -4.44 12.88
C PHE A 393 -37.79 -5.67 13.77
N ILE A 394 -37.88 -5.50 15.09
CA ILE A 394 -38.03 -6.60 16.04
C ILE A 394 -39.29 -7.42 15.72
N HIS A 395 -40.46 -6.74 15.56
CA HIS A 395 -41.70 -7.38 15.22
C HIS A 395 -41.65 -8.06 13.85
N LEU A 396 -41.01 -7.43 12.86
CA LEU A 396 -40.82 -7.99 11.52
C LEU A 396 -39.98 -9.27 11.59
N ALA A 397 -38.85 -9.25 12.25
CA ALA A 397 -37.94 -10.39 12.34
C ALA A 397 -38.51 -11.60 13.06
N GLN A 398 -39.41 -11.38 14.06
CA GLN A 398 -40.11 -12.49 14.73
C GLN A 398 -41.02 -13.30 13.79
N LYS A 399 -41.38 -12.75 12.62
CA LYS A 399 -42.22 -13.40 11.61
C LYS A 399 -41.45 -14.18 10.57
N LEU A 400 -40.10 -14.00 10.53
CA LEU A 400 -39.27 -14.60 9.50
C LEU A 400 -38.88 -16.03 9.86
N ASP A 401 -38.77 -16.86 8.83
CA ASP A 401 -38.01 -18.09 8.93
C ASP A 401 -36.54 -17.78 9.17
N ARG A 402 -35.98 -18.32 10.25
CA ARG A 402 -34.63 -17.97 10.73
C ARG A 402 -33.55 -18.44 9.77
N GLU A 403 -33.69 -19.66 9.21
CA GLU A 403 -32.68 -20.20 8.29
C GLU A 403 -32.65 -19.42 6.99
N LYS A 404 -33.79 -19.07 6.43
CA LYS A 404 -33.90 -18.22 5.24
C LYS A 404 -33.38 -16.83 5.51
N MET A 405 -33.67 -16.26 6.69
CA MET A 405 -33.11 -14.94 7.08
C MET A 405 -31.59 -14.98 7.12
N ILE A 406 -30.99 -15.94 7.84
CA ILE A 406 -29.52 -16.07 7.94
C ILE A 406 -28.90 -16.37 6.58
N SER A 407 -29.54 -17.21 5.73
CA SER A 407 -29.08 -17.45 4.37
C SER A 407 -29.03 -16.17 3.53
N THR A 408 -30.08 -15.35 3.54
CA THR A 408 -30.10 -14.07 2.83
C THR A 408 -29.03 -13.12 3.35
N LEU A 409 -28.88 -12.99 4.67
CA LEU A 409 -27.86 -12.13 5.29
C LEU A 409 -26.44 -12.61 4.95
N SER A 410 -26.19 -13.92 4.94
CA SER A 410 -24.91 -14.49 4.52
C SER A 410 -24.62 -14.25 3.03
N ASN A 411 -25.64 -14.30 2.17
CA ASN A 411 -25.49 -14.00 0.74
C ASN A 411 -25.22 -12.50 0.49
N LEU A 412 -25.68 -11.63 1.37
CA LEU A 412 -25.32 -10.22 1.39
C LEU A 412 -23.91 -9.95 1.95
N GLY A 413 -23.14 -11.00 2.29
CA GLY A 413 -21.73 -10.91 2.68
C GLY A 413 -21.46 -10.89 4.19
N PHE A 414 -22.49 -10.91 5.06
CA PHE A 414 -22.29 -10.96 6.50
C PHE A 414 -21.72 -12.32 6.95
N GLY A 415 -20.79 -12.31 7.90
CA GLY A 415 -20.13 -13.52 8.40
C GLY A 415 -19.05 -14.08 7.47
N LYS A 416 -18.70 -13.38 6.39
CA LYS A 416 -17.71 -13.81 5.40
C LYS A 416 -16.59 -12.75 5.26
N PRO A 417 -15.32 -13.18 5.14
CA PRO A 417 -14.23 -12.24 4.83
C PRO A 417 -14.30 -11.84 3.35
N ILE A 418 -13.91 -10.60 3.07
CA ILE A 418 -13.75 -10.09 1.71
C ILE A 418 -12.26 -9.98 1.44
N SER A 419 -11.76 -10.74 0.48
CA SER A 419 -10.36 -10.68 0.05
C SER A 419 -10.18 -9.60 -1.01
N LEU A 420 -9.36 -8.59 -0.71
CA LEU A 420 -9.04 -7.49 -1.62
C LEU A 420 -7.86 -7.80 -2.54
N CYS A 421 -6.89 -8.55 -2.04
CA CYS A 421 -5.76 -9.14 -2.74
C CYS A 421 -5.10 -10.19 -1.83
N GLU A 422 -4.08 -10.88 -2.32
CA GLU A 422 -3.31 -11.83 -1.51
C GLU A 422 -2.76 -11.15 -0.25
N GLY A 423 -3.02 -11.74 0.90
CA GLY A 423 -2.56 -11.21 2.20
C GLY A 423 -3.34 -10.01 2.74
N MET A 424 -4.38 -9.51 2.03
CA MET A 424 -5.21 -8.40 2.49
C MET A 424 -6.70 -8.75 2.40
N SER A 425 -7.31 -9.03 3.53
CA SER A 425 -8.74 -9.37 3.63
C SER A 425 -9.40 -8.61 4.78
N SER A 426 -10.71 -8.37 4.65
CA SER A 426 -11.48 -7.89 5.80
C SER A 426 -11.65 -9.01 6.84
N ALA A 427 -11.91 -8.62 8.08
CA ALA A 427 -12.45 -9.54 9.07
C ALA A 427 -13.81 -10.08 8.55
N SER A 428 -14.08 -11.35 8.83
CA SER A 428 -15.39 -11.96 8.52
C SER A 428 -16.55 -11.29 9.26
N GLY A 429 -16.24 -10.67 10.39
CA GLY A 429 -17.26 -10.32 11.35
C GLY A 429 -17.90 -11.56 11.96
N TYR A 430 -19.06 -11.36 12.55
CA TYR A 430 -19.87 -12.45 13.13
C TYR A 430 -21.33 -12.30 12.72
N LEU A 431 -21.89 -13.32 12.12
CA LEU A 431 -23.31 -13.49 11.88
C LEU A 431 -23.77 -14.74 12.65
N PRO A 432 -24.69 -14.62 13.62
CA PRO A 432 -25.17 -15.79 14.35
C PRO A 432 -25.84 -16.77 13.39
N ASN A 433 -25.69 -18.07 13.63
CA ASN A 433 -26.42 -19.08 12.89
C ASN A 433 -27.87 -19.22 13.41
N ALA A 434 -28.71 -19.97 12.69
CA ALA A 434 -30.13 -20.10 13.04
C ALA A 434 -30.37 -20.76 14.42
N SER A 435 -29.47 -21.66 14.84
CA SER A 435 -29.60 -22.33 16.18
C SER A 435 -29.22 -21.40 17.32
N GLU A 436 -28.40 -20.38 17.10
CA GLU A 436 -28.06 -19.37 18.10
C GLU A 436 -29.18 -18.32 18.30
N LEU A 437 -30.16 -18.31 17.41
CA LEU A 437 -31.35 -17.46 17.47
C LEU A 437 -32.54 -18.15 18.17
N ASP A 438 -32.31 -19.11 19.06
CA ASP A 438 -33.37 -19.91 19.71
C ASP A 438 -34.31 -19.07 20.56
N SER A 439 -33.80 -18.01 21.23
CA SER A 439 -34.63 -17.10 21.98
C SER A 439 -35.22 -15.99 21.11
N LYS A 440 -36.45 -15.57 21.43
CA LYS A 440 -37.06 -14.40 20.81
C LYS A 440 -36.25 -13.13 21.00
N ALA A 441 -35.53 -13.00 22.15
CA ALA A 441 -34.66 -11.88 22.46
C ALA A 441 -33.41 -11.86 21.57
N ALA A 442 -32.83 -13.05 21.24
CA ALA A 442 -31.70 -13.11 20.31
C ALA A 442 -32.09 -12.63 18.90
N VAL A 443 -33.26 -13.06 18.39
CA VAL A 443 -33.83 -12.56 17.13
C VAL A 443 -34.08 -11.05 17.21
N ALA A 444 -34.59 -10.54 18.34
CA ALA A 444 -34.85 -9.12 18.53
C ALA A 444 -33.56 -8.30 18.43
N ASN A 445 -32.47 -8.72 19.09
CA ASN A 445 -31.17 -8.06 19.00
C ASN A 445 -30.64 -8.03 17.55
N LEU A 446 -30.67 -9.16 16.86
CA LEU A 446 -30.22 -9.24 15.46
C LEU A 446 -31.04 -8.30 14.56
N ALA A 447 -32.37 -8.20 14.77
CA ALA A 447 -33.27 -7.42 13.93
C ALA A 447 -32.87 -5.97 13.73
N PHE A 448 -32.19 -5.35 14.68
CA PHE A 448 -31.73 -3.96 14.58
C PHE A 448 -30.20 -3.82 14.64
N GLY A 449 -29.48 -4.93 14.41
CA GLY A 449 -28.03 -4.92 14.25
C GLY A 449 -27.24 -4.90 15.55
N GLN A 450 -27.79 -5.49 16.61
CA GLN A 450 -27.19 -5.61 17.94
C GLN A 450 -26.91 -7.07 18.32
N GLY A 451 -26.49 -7.31 19.54
CA GLY A 451 -26.09 -8.62 20.04
C GLY A 451 -24.67 -8.98 19.60
N SER A 452 -24.48 -10.19 19.10
CA SER A 452 -23.17 -10.69 18.64
C SER A 452 -22.77 -10.26 17.23
N LEU A 453 -23.71 -9.63 16.49
CA LEU A 453 -23.47 -9.23 15.09
C LEU A 453 -22.34 -8.19 14.99
N THR A 454 -21.34 -8.51 14.16
CA THR A 454 -20.27 -7.57 13.79
C THR A 454 -19.97 -7.66 12.30
N ALA A 455 -19.59 -6.55 11.69
CA ALA A 455 -19.15 -6.50 10.30
C ALA A 455 -18.10 -5.38 10.08
N SER A 456 -17.32 -5.50 9.02
CA SER A 456 -16.38 -4.45 8.63
C SER A 456 -17.09 -3.33 7.85
N PRO A 457 -16.55 -2.10 7.86
CA PRO A 457 -17.02 -1.03 6.96
C PRO A 457 -17.06 -1.46 5.49
N LEU A 458 -16.10 -2.27 5.05
CA LEU A 458 -16.09 -2.83 3.70
C LEU A 458 -17.29 -3.77 3.46
N THR A 459 -17.63 -4.65 4.40
CA THR A 459 -18.79 -5.53 4.32
C THR A 459 -20.09 -4.74 4.26
N VAL A 460 -20.20 -3.70 5.11
CA VAL A 460 -21.38 -2.80 5.10
C VAL A 460 -21.48 -2.05 3.77
N CYS A 461 -20.38 -1.60 3.21
CA CYS A 461 -20.35 -0.94 1.90
C CYS A 461 -20.77 -1.91 0.77
N ALA A 462 -20.29 -3.15 0.81
CA ALA A 462 -20.56 -4.16 -0.21
C ALA A 462 -22.04 -4.57 -0.24
N TYR A 463 -22.69 -4.82 0.91
CA TYR A 463 -24.10 -5.16 0.91
C TYR A 463 -24.99 -3.98 0.49
N MET A 464 -24.62 -2.74 0.87
CA MET A 464 -25.34 -1.55 0.39
C MET A 464 -25.14 -1.35 -1.12
N SER A 465 -23.96 -1.71 -1.65
CA SER A 465 -23.70 -1.73 -3.09
C SER A 465 -24.59 -2.74 -3.81
N CYS A 466 -24.85 -3.90 -3.22
CA CYS A 466 -25.81 -4.88 -3.77
C CYS A 466 -27.22 -4.28 -3.91
N ILE A 467 -27.72 -3.59 -2.88
CA ILE A 467 -29.03 -2.92 -2.97
C ILE A 467 -29.01 -1.84 -4.06
N ALA A 468 -27.97 -1.00 -4.08
CA ALA A 468 -27.80 0.07 -5.06
C ALA A 468 -27.68 -0.48 -6.51
N ASN A 469 -27.14 -1.68 -6.68
CA ASN A 469 -26.93 -2.36 -7.97
C ASN A 469 -28.08 -3.28 -8.37
N GLY A 470 -29.30 -3.02 -7.89
CA GLY A 470 -30.50 -3.79 -8.29
C GLY A 470 -30.49 -5.24 -7.78
N GLY A 471 -29.81 -5.55 -6.72
CA GLY A 471 -29.76 -6.87 -6.09
C GLY A 471 -28.55 -7.72 -6.50
N ALA A 472 -27.71 -7.23 -7.40
CA ALA A 472 -26.50 -7.91 -7.82
C ALA A 472 -25.32 -7.57 -6.88
N TYR A 473 -24.78 -8.57 -6.20
CA TYR A 473 -23.61 -8.46 -5.33
C TYR A 473 -22.34 -8.60 -6.15
N CYS A 474 -21.56 -7.52 -6.27
CA CYS A 474 -20.23 -7.52 -6.86
C CYS A 474 -19.21 -7.64 -5.74
N MET A 475 -18.35 -8.67 -5.81
CA MET A 475 -17.30 -8.89 -4.81
C MET A 475 -16.30 -7.72 -4.86
N PRO A 476 -16.05 -7.03 -3.74
CA PRO A 476 -15.06 -5.96 -3.72
C PRO A 476 -13.65 -6.46 -4.04
N TYR A 477 -12.91 -5.69 -4.83
CA TYR A 477 -11.51 -5.94 -5.18
C TYR A 477 -10.70 -4.64 -5.23
N LEU A 478 -9.38 -4.75 -5.07
CA LEU A 478 -8.50 -3.60 -4.94
C LEU A 478 -7.43 -3.51 -6.03
N VAL A 479 -6.98 -4.64 -6.55
CA VAL A 479 -5.89 -4.69 -7.54
C VAL A 479 -6.47 -5.01 -8.90
N GLU A 480 -6.25 -4.12 -9.89
CA GLU A 480 -6.63 -4.37 -11.29
C GLU A 480 -5.61 -5.26 -11.97
N LYS A 481 -4.33 -4.90 -11.85
CA LYS A 481 -3.23 -5.68 -12.45
C LYS A 481 -1.92 -5.43 -11.73
N ALA A 482 -1.00 -6.37 -11.88
CA ALA A 482 0.38 -6.21 -11.47
C ALA A 482 1.32 -6.68 -12.58
N THR A 483 2.40 -5.92 -12.83
CA THR A 483 3.33 -6.16 -13.92
C THR A 483 4.78 -6.27 -13.41
N ASP A 484 5.54 -7.20 -13.98
CA ASP A 484 6.97 -7.37 -13.77
C ASP A 484 7.67 -7.23 -15.14
N GLY A 485 8.28 -6.07 -15.38
CA GLY A 485 8.73 -5.66 -16.71
C GLY A 485 7.55 -5.51 -17.68
N SER A 486 7.60 -6.29 -18.75
CA SER A 486 6.51 -6.33 -19.75
C SER A 486 5.51 -7.47 -19.51
N ARG A 487 5.73 -8.28 -18.46
CA ARG A 487 4.89 -9.42 -18.15
C ARG A 487 3.81 -9.01 -17.14
N THR A 488 2.54 -9.28 -17.46
CA THR A 488 1.45 -9.23 -16.48
C THR A 488 1.54 -10.47 -15.60
N VAL A 489 1.72 -10.28 -14.28
CA VAL A 489 1.80 -11.37 -13.29
C VAL A 489 0.49 -11.58 -12.56
N PHE A 490 -0.35 -10.56 -12.54
CA PHE A 490 -1.72 -10.61 -12.02
C PHE A 490 -2.62 -9.68 -12.86
N GLU A 491 -3.83 -10.11 -13.13
CA GLU A 491 -4.89 -9.30 -13.73
C GLU A 491 -6.23 -9.74 -13.16
N HIS A 492 -7.04 -8.79 -12.71
CA HIS A 492 -8.35 -9.06 -12.15
C HIS A 492 -9.31 -9.51 -13.27
N GLU A 493 -9.98 -10.63 -13.04
CA GLU A 493 -11.04 -11.09 -13.92
C GLU A 493 -12.34 -10.36 -13.56
N ASN A 494 -12.83 -9.51 -14.44
CA ASN A 494 -14.13 -8.87 -14.26
C ASN A 494 -15.25 -9.94 -14.30
N ARG A 495 -15.87 -10.17 -13.16
CA ARG A 495 -17.02 -11.06 -13.02
C ARG A 495 -18.29 -10.23 -12.86
N ALA A 496 -19.35 -10.63 -13.55
CA ALA A 496 -20.67 -10.04 -13.31
C ALA A 496 -21.10 -10.30 -11.86
N GLY A 497 -21.78 -9.33 -11.27
CA GLY A 497 -22.36 -9.51 -9.92
C GLY A 497 -23.37 -10.66 -9.89
N GLU A 498 -23.39 -11.37 -8.77
CA GLU A 498 -24.38 -12.42 -8.52
C GLU A 498 -25.65 -11.81 -7.91
N TYR A 499 -26.82 -12.12 -8.48
CA TYR A 499 -28.09 -11.68 -7.89
C TYR A 499 -28.38 -12.46 -6.61
N VAL A 500 -28.30 -11.77 -5.47
CA VAL A 500 -28.51 -12.34 -4.13
C VAL A 500 -29.85 -11.92 -3.50
N ILE A 501 -30.44 -10.83 -4.00
CA ILE A 501 -31.82 -10.41 -3.74
C ILE A 501 -32.50 -10.03 -5.07
N SER A 502 -33.82 -10.06 -5.10
CA SER A 502 -34.59 -9.74 -6.30
C SER A 502 -34.46 -8.23 -6.66
N GLY A 503 -34.59 -7.92 -7.97
CA GLY A 503 -34.62 -6.55 -8.45
C GLY A 503 -35.75 -5.71 -7.85
N ASP A 504 -36.89 -6.33 -7.59
CA ASP A 504 -38.05 -5.69 -6.95
C ASP A 504 -37.75 -5.30 -5.51
N THR A 505 -37.15 -6.24 -4.73
CA THR A 505 -36.64 -5.94 -3.36
C THR A 505 -35.65 -4.79 -3.36
N ALA A 506 -34.64 -4.85 -4.23
CA ALA A 506 -33.62 -3.81 -4.33
C ALA A 506 -34.22 -2.45 -4.72
N SER A 507 -35.13 -2.42 -5.71
CA SER A 507 -35.80 -1.20 -6.15
C SER A 507 -36.67 -0.57 -5.05
N LEU A 508 -37.39 -1.41 -4.30
CA LEU A 508 -38.22 -0.95 -3.20
C LEU A 508 -37.37 -0.37 -2.05
N LEU A 509 -36.32 -1.09 -1.65
CA LEU A 509 -35.39 -0.61 -0.62
C LEU A 509 -34.68 0.67 -1.03
N SER A 510 -34.32 0.81 -2.32
CA SER A 510 -33.73 2.05 -2.84
C SER A 510 -34.65 3.25 -2.66
N LYS A 511 -35.95 3.10 -2.94
CA LYS A 511 -36.95 4.15 -2.69
C LYS A 511 -37.06 4.52 -1.21
N TYR A 512 -37.06 3.51 -0.32
CA TYR A 512 -37.18 3.74 1.12
C TYR A 512 -35.92 4.37 1.72
N LEU A 513 -34.74 3.96 1.26
CA LEU A 513 -33.46 4.55 1.71
C LEU A 513 -33.25 5.97 1.16
N ARG A 514 -33.77 6.29 -0.04
CA ARG A 514 -33.86 7.66 -0.51
C ARG A 514 -34.76 8.48 0.39
N SER A 515 -35.96 7.99 0.72
CA SER A 515 -36.87 8.66 1.63
C SER A 515 -36.26 8.89 3.02
N ALA A 516 -35.43 7.93 3.52
CA ALA A 516 -34.72 8.09 4.77
C ALA A 516 -33.73 9.27 4.75
N VAL A 517 -33.11 9.58 3.61
CA VAL A 517 -32.22 10.75 3.43
C VAL A 517 -33.04 12.03 3.20
N GLU A 518 -34.13 11.96 2.47
CA GLU A 518 -34.96 13.14 2.18
C GLU A 518 -35.82 13.58 3.38
N ASN A 519 -36.46 12.64 4.07
CA ASN A 519 -37.50 12.87 5.05
C ASN A 519 -37.18 12.34 6.46
N GLY A 520 -36.22 11.40 6.58
CA GLY A 520 -35.94 10.67 7.80
C GLY A 520 -34.69 11.14 8.56
N ASN A 521 -34.13 10.23 9.37
CA ASN A 521 -32.95 10.46 10.20
C ASN A 521 -31.65 10.62 9.39
N GLY A 522 -31.67 10.35 8.08
CA GLY A 522 -30.55 10.52 7.17
C GLY A 522 -30.40 11.91 6.56
N ARG A 523 -31.24 12.89 6.93
CA ARG A 523 -31.22 14.26 6.33
C ARG A 523 -29.87 14.94 6.34
N GLY A 524 -29.05 14.69 7.37
CA GLY A 524 -27.69 15.23 7.45
C GLY A 524 -26.75 14.77 6.32
N ALA A 525 -27.09 13.69 5.64
CA ALA A 525 -26.35 13.16 4.51
C ALA A 525 -26.86 13.65 3.13
N LYS A 526 -27.91 14.50 3.09
CA LYS A 526 -28.46 15.00 1.82
C LYS A 526 -27.46 15.93 1.12
N PRO A 527 -26.90 15.53 -0.05
CA PRO A 527 -25.97 16.36 -0.81
C PRO A 527 -26.70 17.57 -1.42
N GLN A 528 -25.93 18.58 -1.85
CA GLN A 528 -26.46 19.78 -2.52
C GLN A 528 -26.54 19.59 -4.05
N ASN A 529 -25.55 18.87 -4.61
CA ASN A 529 -25.33 18.80 -6.05
C ASN A 529 -25.87 17.50 -6.68
N THR A 530 -26.37 16.57 -5.87
CA THR A 530 -26.88 15.28 -6.34
C THR A 530 -27.97 14.75 -5.41
N THR A 531 -28.54 13.60 -5.74
CA THR A 531 -29.50 12.88 -4.88
C THR A 531 -28.79 11.74 -4.16
N ALA A 532 -29.29 11.33 -2.99
CA ALA A 532 -28.71 10.23 -2.24
C ALA A 532 -29.74 9.33 -1.59
N ALA A 533 -29.33 8.09 -1.33
CA ALA A 533 -30.07 7.12 -0.53
C ALA A 533 -29.12 6.51 0.51
N GLY A 534 -29.61 6.22 1.71
CA GLY A 534 -28.73 5.66 2.75
C GLY A 534 -29.37 5.53 4.11
N LYS A 535 -28.56 5.05 5.08
CA LYS A 535 -29.00 4.75 6.43
C LYS A 535 -27.95 5.15 7.46
N THR A 536 -28.40 5.77 8.55
CA THR A 536 -27.60 6.08 9.74
C THR A 536 -27.65 4.95 10.75
N ALA A 537 -26.60 4.81 11.57
CA ALA A 537 -26.67 4.01 12.80
C ALA A 537 -25.83 4.61 13.92
N THR A 538 -26.25 4.26 15.14
CA THR A 538 -25.50 4.43 16.38
C THR A 538 -25.58 3.07 17.07
N ALA A 539 -24.46 2.36 17.15
CA ALA A 539 -24.39 1.01 17.68
C ALA A 539 -23.74 1.04 19.07
N GLN A 540 -24.38 0.38 20.03
CA GLN A 540 -23.81 0.13 21.36
C GLN A 540 -22.60 -0.79 21.23
N THR A 541 -21.55 -0.50 22.01
CA THR A 541 -20.34 -1.33 22.01
C THR A 541 -20.20 -2.20 23.24
N GLY A 542 -21.01 -1.91 24.28
CA GLY A 542 -20.86 -2.50 25.62
C GLY A 542 -19.56 -2.10 26.31
N LYS A 543 -18.81 -1.13 25.77
CA LYS A 543 -17.61 -0.57 26.38
C LYS A 543 -17.94 0.77 27.02
N PHE A 544 -17.35 1.03 28.17
CA PHE A 544 -17.60 2.24 28.95
C PHE A 544 -16.28 2.99 29.18
N GLU A 545 -16.32 4.31 29.07
CA GLU A 545 -15.24 5.19 29.43
C GLU A 545 -15.79 6.28 30.37
N ARG A 546 -15.18 6.41 31.57
CA ARG A 546 -15.63 7.34 32.63
C ARG A 546 -17.11 7.22 33.02
N GLY A 547 -17.68 6.02 32.86
CA GLY A 547 -19.09 5.73 33.17
C GLY A 547 -20.07 5.97 32.03
N GLU A 548 -19.61 6.48 30.89
CA GLU A 548 -20.42 6.66 29.68
C GLU A 548 -20.19 5.53 28.69
N GLU A 549 -21.24 5.02 28.05
CA GLU A 549 -21.13 3.99 27.03
C GLU A 549 -20.55 4.56 25.75
N LEU A 550 -19.61 3.83 25.15
CA LEU A 550 -19.03 4.19 23.85
C LEU A 550 -19.89 3.65 22.72
N TYR A 551 -20.12 4.47 21.72
CA TYR A 551 -20.90 4.11 20.53
C TYR A 551 -20.03 4.05 19.28
N ASN A 552 -20.36 3.12 18.40
CA ASN A 552 -19.91 3.13 17.01
C ASN A 552 -20.96 3.81 16.17
N THR A 553 -20.56 4.82 15.41
CA THR A 553 -21.48 5.58 14.56
C THR A 553 -21.21 5.31 13.09
N TRP A 554 -22.29 5.25 12.30
CA TRP A 554 -22.24 4.87 10.90
C TRP A 554 -23.16 5.71 10.04
N PHE A 555 -22.75 5.91 8.81
CA PHE A 555 -23.62 6.18 7.68
C PHE A 555 -23.19 5.34 6.50
N SER A 556 -24.13 4.66 5.83
CA SER A 556 -23.87 3.96 4.58
C SER A 556 -24.95 4.30 3.57
N GLY A 557 -24.54 4.65 2.35
CA GLY A 557 -25.46 5.07 1.31
C GLY A 557 -24.75 5.26 -0.03
N TRP A 558 -25.48 5.72 -1.01
CA TRP A 558 -25.00 5.93 -2.37
C TRP A 558 -25.55 7.20 -3.00
N PHE A 559 -24.89 7.63 -4.06
CA PHE A 559 -25.29 8.73 -4.93
C PHE A 559 -24.87 8.50 -6.39
N PRO A 560 -25.56 9.10 -7.39
CA PRO A 560 -26.94 9.58 -7.30
C PRO A 560 -27.92 8.47 -6.89
N ALA A 561 -29.04 8.82 -6.26
CA ALA A 561 -30.01 7.83 -5.75
C ALA A 561 -30.61 6.96 -6.86
N GLU A 562 -30.88 7.51 -8.04
CA GLU A 562 -31.55 6.86 -9.17
C GLU A 562 -30.60 6.08 -10.08
N LYS A 563 -29.34 6.51 -10.16
CA LYS A 563 -28.29 5.91 -10.97
C LYS A 563 -27.00 5.81 -10.14
N PRO A 564 -26.95 4.88 -9.20
CA PRO A 564 -25.81 4.77 -8.29
C PRO A 564 -24.48 4.66 -9.03
N ARG A 565 -23.55 5.56 -8.69
CA ARG A 565 -22.17 5.55 -9.19
C ARG A 565 -21.18 5.19 -8.10
N TYR A 566 -21.44 5.66 -6.88
CA TYR A 566 -20.60 5.39 -5.72
C TYR A 566 -21.44 5.05 -4.52
N VAL A 567 -21.00 4.04 -3.78
CA VAL A 567 -21.51 3.70 -2.45
C VAL A 567 -20.44 4.07 -1.45
N ILE A 568 -20.81 4.84 -0.44
CA ILE A 568 -19.90 5.29 0.61
C ILE A 568 -20.39 4.78 1.96
N THR A 569 -19.50 4.14 2.70
CA THR A 569 -19.70 3.82 4.11
C THR A 569 -18.72 4.62 4.96
N VAL A 570 -19.26 5.40 5.87
CA VAL A 570 -18.53 6.16 6.88
C VAL A 570 -18.73 5.49 8.23
N PHE A 571 -17.64 5.30 8.95
CA PHE A 571 -17.58 4.70 10.29
C PHE A 571 -16.74 5.57 11.21
N LYS A 572 -17.21 5.80 12.44
CA LYS A 572 -16.46 6.47 13.49
C LYS A 572 -16.61 5.72 14.81
N GLU A 573 -15.48 5.41 15.45
CA GLU A 573 -15.46 4.90 16.82
C GLU A 573 -15.70 6.05 17.81
N ARG A 574 -16.27 5.74 18.97
CA ARG A 574 -16.51 6.70 20.07
C ARG A 574 -17.28 7.93 19.60
N GLY A 575 -18.22 7.72 18.68
CA GLY A 575 -19.05 8.80 18.15
C GLY A 575 -20.26 9.08 19.03
N SER A 576 -20.95 10.19 18.74
CA SER A 576 -22.17 10.64 19.43
C SER A 576 -23.45 10.23 18.67
N GLY A 577 -23.39 10.16 17.34
CA GLY A 577 -24.53 9.75 16.51
C GLY A 577 -24.19 9.65 15.03
N GLY A 578 -24.78 8.68 14.33
CA GLY A 578 -24.55 8.51 12.90
C GLY A 578 -25.01 9.71 12.05
N ALA A 579 -26.03 10.41 12.50
CA ALA A 579 -26.57 11.60 11.85
C ALA A 579 -25.66 12.82 12.04
N SER A 580 -25.00 12.95 13.20
CA SER A 580 -24.11 14.08 13.54
C SER A 580 -22.67 13.87 13.06
N ASP A 581 -22.17 12.62 13.14
CA ASP A 581 -20.76 12.34 12.91
C ASP A 581 -20.46 11.87 11.47
N CYS A 582 -21.25 10.92 10.95
CA CYS A 582 -20.96 10.21 9.70
C CYS A 582 -21.73 10.79 8.50
N ALA A 583 -22.96 11.25 8.70
CA ALA A 583 -23.79 11.80 7.62
C ALA A 583 -23.17 13.07 6.99
N PRO A 584 -22.57 14.02 7.74
CA PRO A 584 -21.88 15.17 7.16
C PRO A 584 -20.67 14.78 6.29
N VAL A 585 -19.90 13.76 6.68
CA VAL A 585 -18.76 13.24 5.89
C VAL A 585 -19.24 12.70 4.55
N PHE A 586 -20.32 11.87 4.58
CA PHE A 586 -20.92 11.35 3.34
C PHE A 586 -21.39 12.50 2.43
N LYS A 587 -22.10 13.48 2.99
CA LYS A 587 -22.59 14.65 2.23
C LYS A 587 -21.44 15.40 1.57
N ALA A 588 -20.41 15.76 2.33
CA ALA A 588 -19.26 16.51 1.83
C ALA A 588 -18.53 15.73 0.72
N ALA A 589 -18.32 14.42 0.92
CA ALA A 589 -17.70 13.57 -0.08
C ALA A 589 -18.55 13.45 -1.36
N ALA A 590 -19.88 13.26 -1.22
CA ALA A 590 -20.78 13.17 -2.37
C ALA A 590 -20.81 14.47 -3.18
N ASP A 591 -20.85 15.63 -2.52
CA ASP A 591 -20.85 16.95 -3.17
C ASP A 591 -19.51 17.20 -3.91
N LYS A 592 -18.36 16.93 -3.26
CA LYS A 592 -17.02 17.12 -3.86
C LYS A 592 -16.75 16.14 -5.01
N ILE A 593 -17.11 14.86 -4.87
CA ILE A 593 -16.95 13.87 -5.94
C ILE A 593 -17.84 14.20 -7.13
N THR A 594 -19.09 14.65 -6.89
CA THR A 594 -19.98 15.08 -7.98
C THR A 594 -19.43 16.30 -8.72
N ALA A 595 -18.83 17.25 -8.03
CA ALA A 595 -18.18 18.41 -8.66
C ALA A 595 -16.99 18.00 -9.52
N LEU A 596 -16.14 17.08 -9.02
CA LEU A 596 -14.99 16.53 -9.76
C LEU A 596 -15.39 15.88 -11.09
N GLU A 597 -16.57 15.26 -11.18
CA GLU A 597 -17.06 14.61 -12.39
C GLU A 597 -17.68 15.57 -13.42
N CYS A 598 -17.96 16.80 -13.01
CA CYS A 598 -18.49 17.85 -13.87
C CYS A 598 -17.38 18.70 -14.53
N GLU A 599 -16.14 18.62 -14.01
CA GLU A 599 -14.93 19.21 -14.60
C GLU A 599 -14.33 18.30 -15.69
#